data_aa4c71eff04a4c4cfafcdd73f066d285
#
_entry.id   aa4c71eff04a4c4cfafcdd73f066d285
#
_cell.length_a   1.000
_cell.length_b   1.000
_cell.length_c   1.000
_cell.angle_alpha   90.00
_cell.angle_beta   90.00
_cell.angle_gamma   90.00
#
_symmetry.space_group_name_H-M   'P 1'
#
loop_
_entity.id
_entity.type
_entity.pdbx_description
1 polymer ?
#
loop_
_entity_poly.entity_id
_entity_poly.type
_entity_poly.pdbx_seq_one_letter_code
_entity_poly.pdbx_strand_id
1 'polypeptide(L)'
;IYIDIPKNEIQFRMRAGAINNLGLDYRKDNQQAYKQLYFVDWIVLNKHKKQCLPLIDLLIDGQREWDELLMISGNDLREGLHKMSRNFFRVRPWFEPGAWGGQWMKNHIQGLNKEVNNLAWSFELMVLENGLMLESDGYRLEVSFDFLMYSDYQNILGECSETFKYDFPIRFDFLDTFDGDNLSIQCHPRPRYIQEHFNMPFTQDETYYILDCKNSPCVYLGFQDNIVPEEFQYTLERSQQKATKVEIERFVQKHQAKKHDFFLIPNGTIHASGKDCVVLEISSAPYIFTFKMYDWIRMGLDGKPRPLNIQHGMNNLYFERKGEKVIQELICHPYIMKENQECTIEHLPTHKEHFYDVYRYTFKDR
;
A
#
# COMPACT_ATOMS: atom_id res chain seq x y z
N ILE A 1 -8.94 -17.28 26.67
CA ILE A 1 -7.90 -16.27 26.48
C ILE A 1 -7.48 -16.29 25.02
N TYR A 2 -7.36 -15.12 24.42
CA TYR A 2 -6.84 -14.92 23.06
C TYR A 2 -5.61 -14.01 23.11
N ILE A 3 -4.50 -14.42 22.47
CA ILE A 3 -3.31 -13.58 22.32
C ILE A 3 -3.33 -13.05 20.88
N ASP A 4 -3.41 -11.74 20.71
CA ASP A 4 -3.43 -11.09 19.41
C ASP A 4 -2.08 -10.44 19.09
N ILE A 5 -1.71 -10.53 17.83
CA ILE A 5 -0.53 -9.87 17.27
C ILE A 5 -0.94 -9.34 15.89
N PRO A 6 -0.84 -8.04 15.62
CA PRO A 6 -1.08 -7.48 14.29
C PRO A 6 -0.17 -8.09 13.22
N LYS A 7 -0.66 -8.18 12.00
CA LYS A 7 0.05 -8.90 10.93
C LYS A 7 1.39 -8.28 10.52
N ASN A 8 1.53 -6.97 10.62
CA ASN A 8 2.82 -6.30 10.41
C ASN A 8 3.88 -6.83 11.41
N GLU A 9 3.53 -6.97 12.68
CA GLU A 9 4.44 -7.52 13.70
C GLU A 9 4.76 -9.01 13.44
N ILE A 10 3.78 -9.79 12.99
CA ILE A 10 4.01 -11.18 12.57
C ILE A 10 5.05 -11.24 11.44
N GLN A 11 4.96 -10.33 10.47
CA GLN A 11 5.96 -10.24 9.40
C GLN A 11 7.35 -9.88 9.92
N PHE A 12 7.45 -8.91 10.84
CA PHE A 12 8.73 -8.54 11.44
C PHE A 12 9.37 -9.72 12.17
N ARG A 13 8.59 -10.42 13.01
CA ARG A 13 9.08 -11.62 13.73
C ARG A 13 9.51 -12.74 12.77
N MET A 14 8.77 -12.93 11.68
CA MET A 14 9.14 -13.91 10.66
C MET A 14 10.43 -13.53 9.94
N ARG A 15 10.59 -12.26 9.53
CA ARG A 15 11.82 -11.77 8.91
C ARG A 15 13.03 -11.88 9.87
N ALA A 16 12.82 -11.63 11.15
CA ALA A 16 13.84 -11.83 12.20
C ALA A 16 14.14 -13.31 12.49
N GLY A 17 13.31 -14.25 12.01
CA GLY A 17 13.46 -15.67 12.28
C GLY A 17 12.99 -16.11 13.66
N ALA A 18 12.21 -15.28 14.34
CA ALA A 18 11.64 -15.58 15.65
C ALA A 18 10.43 -16.52 15.58
N ILE A 19 9.77 -16.59 14.44
CA ILE A 19 8.61 -17.45 14.18
C ILE A 19 8.71 -18.09 12.79
N ASN A 20 8.04 -19.21 12.62
CA ASN A 20 7.86 -19.91 11.34
C ASN A 20 6.42 -19.81 10.85
N ASN A 21 6.19 -20.14 9.57
CA ASN A 21 4.85 -20.33 9.03
C ASN A 21 4.08 -21.44 9.78
N LEU A 22 2.76 -21.37 9.75
CA LEU A 22 1.89 -22.36 10.39
C LEU A 22 2.22 -23.79 9.92
N GLY A 23 2.34 -24.70 10.90
CA GLY A 23 2.63 -26.11 10.64
C GLY A 23 4.06 -26.43 10.26
N LEU A 24 4.99 -25.48 10.30
CA LEU A 24 6.40 -25.71 10.02
C LEU A 24 7.25 -25.57 11.28
N ASP A 25 8.19 -26.47 11.43
CA ASP A 25 9.23 -26.47 12.47
C ASP A 25 10.58 -25.91 11.97
N TYR A 26 10.63 -25.45 10.72
CA TYR A 26 11.80 -24.87 10.08
C TYR A 26 11.51 -23.54 9.41
N ARG A 27 12.53 -22.74 9.23
CA ARG A 27 12.47 -21.44 8.54
C ARG A 27 12.58 -21.60 7.03
N LYS A 28 11.67 -21.00 6.29
CA LYS A 28 11.79 -20.74 4.85
C LYS A 28 12.61 -19.48 4.58
N ASP A 29 13.08 -19.32 3.33
CA ASP A 29 13.58 -18.01 2.91
C ASP A 29 12.47 -16.96 3.00
N ASN A 30 12.86 -15.71 3.20
CA ASN A 30 11.91 -14.63 3.50
C ASN A 30 10.82 -14.45 2.42
N GLN A 31 11.13 -14.68 1.15
CA GLN A 31 10.15 -14.52 0.08
C GLN A 31 9.11 -15.65 0.08
N GLN A 32 9.55 -16.90 0.27
CA GLN A 32 8.66 -18.04 0.36
C GLN A 32 7.82 -17.99 1.63
N ALA A 33 8.44 -17.61 2.76
CA ALA A 33 7.77 -17.43 4.03
C ALA A 33 6.65 -16.40 3.93
N TYR A 34 6.92 -15.25 3.31
CA TYR A 34 5.93 -14.20 3.11
C TYR A 34 4.77 -14.64 2.20
N LYS A 35 5.06 -15.35 1.10
CA LYS A 35 4.01 -15.88 0.23
C LYS A 35 3.10 -16.87 0.98
N GLN A 36 3.66 -17.77 1.77
CA GLN A 36 2.85 -18.69 2.57
C GLN A 36 2.05 -17.93 3.64
N LEU A 37 2.67 -16.96 4.31
CA LEU A 37 2.00 -16.12 5.29
C LEU A 37 0.74 -15.48 4.69
N TYR A 38 0.89 -14.86 3.53
CA TYR A 38 -0.20 -14.15 2.87
C TYR A 38 -1.30 -15.09 2.32
N PHE A 39 -0.89 -16.10 1.53
CA PHE A 39 -1.85 -16.94 0.81
C PHE A 39 -2.44 -18.11 1.62
N VAL A 40 -1.86 -18.42 2.78
CA VAL A 40 -2.27 -19.56 3.60
C VAL A 40 -2.50 -19.16 5.04
N ASP A 41 -1.45 -18.69 5.73
CA ASP A 41 -1.48 -18.51 7.18
C ASP A 41 -2.50 -17.46 7.60
N TRP A 42 -2.51 -16.30 6.95
CA TRP A 42 -3.48 -15.23 7.26
C TRP A 42 -4.92 -15.63 6.97
N ILE A 43 -5.15 -16.40 5.91
CA ILE A 43 -6.51 -16.90 5.61
C ILE A 43 -7.01 -17.78 6.76
N VAL A 44 -6.15 -18.69 7.26
CA VAL A 44 -6.49 -19.57 8.39
C VAL A 44 -6.68 -18.76 9.67
N LEU A 45 -5.72 -17.86 9.98
CA LEU A 45 -5.76 -17.02 11.18
C LEU A 45 -6.99 -16.09 11.18
N ASN A 46 -7.34 -15.50 10.06
CA ASN A 46 -8.51 -14.63 9.92
C ASN A 46 -9.80 -15.40 10.17
N LYS A 47 -9.93 -16.58 9.60
CA LYS A 47 -11.09 -17.44 9.84
C LYS A 47 -11.21 -17.83 11.31
N HIS A 48 -10.11 -18.22 11.93
CA HIS A 48 -10.05 -18.55 13.35
C HIS A 48 -10.40 -17.33 14.21
N LYS A 49 -9.77 -16.19 13.96
CA LYS A 49 -10.01 -14.93 14.70
C LYS A 49 -11.48 -14.53 14.66
N LYS A 50 -12.11 -14.57 13.49
CA LYS A 50 -13.54 -14.29 13.32
C LYS A 50 -14.42 -15.23 14.15
N GLN A 51 -14.11 -16.52 14.19
CA GLN A 51 -14.86 -17.50 14.97
C GLN A 51 -14.69 -17.31 16.47
N CYS A 52 -13.49 -16.92 16.90
CA CYS A 52 -13.18 -16.73 18.32
C CYS A 52 -13.70 -15.42 18.90
N LEU A 53 -13.84 -14.35 18.11
CA LEU A 53 -14.20 -13.02 18.62
C LEU A 53 -15.39 -13.00 19.59
N PRO A 54 -16.53 -13.66 19.33
CA PRO A 54 -17.65 -13.68 20.28
C PRO A 54 -17.37 -14.48 21.56
N LEU A 55 -16.36 -15.36 21.55
CA LEU A 55 -16.01 -16.29 22.63
C LEU A 55 -14.81 -15.82 23.47
N ILE A 56 -14.21 -14.68 23.14
CA ILE A 56 -13.05 -14.15 23.86
C ILE A 56 -13.50 -13.62 25.23
N ASP A 57 -13.00 -14.21 26.32
CA ASP A 57 -13.16 -13.70 27.68
C ASP A 57 -12.08 -12.66 28.01
N LEU A 58 -10.83 -12.94 27.60
CA LEU A 58 -9.67 -12.06 27.77
C LEU A 58 -8.85 -12.02 26.48
N LEU A 59 -8.47 -10.82 26.04
CA LEU A 59 -7.51 -10.61 24.97
C LEU A 59 -6.23 -10.01 25.55
N ILE A 60 -5.08 -10.55 25.10
CA ILE A 60 -3.75 -10.11 25.46
C ILE A 60 -3.07 -9.51 24.24
N ASP A 61 -2.44 -8.34 24.40
CA ASP A 61 -1.53 -7.74 23.43
C ASP A 61 -0.22 -8.54 23.42
N GLY A 62 -0.02 -9.39 22.45
CA GLY A 62 1.13 -10.30 22.32
C GLY A 62 2.39 -9.64 21.76
N GLN A 63 2.42 -8.31 21.60
CA GLN A 63 3.61 -7.61 21.12
C GLN A 63 4.59 -7.24 22.24
N ARG A 64 4.13 -7.28 23.49
CA ARG A 64 4.88 -6.82 24.65
C ARG A 64 5.71 -7.95 25.26
N GLU A 65 6.72 -7.56 26.04
CA GLU A 65 7.46 -8.50 26.89
C GLU A 65 6.56 -9.07 28.00
N TRP A 66 6.92 -10.22 28.53
CA TRP A 66 6.08 -10.97 29.48
C TRP A 66 5.73 -10.22 30.77
N ASP A 67 6.59 -9.34 31.21
CA ASP A 67 6.42 -8.51 32.42
C ASP A 67 5.66 -7.21 32.15
N GLU A 68 5.42 -6.88 30.88
CA GLU A 68 4.68 -5.69 30.43
C GLU A 68 3.34 -6.02 29.74
N LEU A 69 2.88 -7.28 29.80
CA LEU A 69 1.69 -7.70 29.11
C LEU A 69 0.45 -6.89 29.55
N LEU A 70 -0.26 -6.40 28.58
CA LEU A 70 -1.58 -5.76 28.77
C LEU A 70 -2.69 -6.67 28.29
N MET A 71 -3.80 -6.65 29.01
CA MET A 71 -4.98 -7.43 28.65
C MET A 71 -6.26 -6.58 28.80
N ILE A 72 -7.26 -6.98 28.04
CA ILE A 72 -8.60 -6.39 28.09
C ILE A 72 -9.64 -7.50 28.18
N SER A 73 -10.74 -7.24 28.90
CA SER A 73 -11.85 -8.18 28.91
C SER A 73 -12.50 -8.27 27.53
N GLY A 74 -13.04 -9.45 27.19
CA GLY A 74 -13.75 -9.63 25.92
C GLY A 74 -14.97 -8.73 25.78
N ASN A 75 -15.63 -8.37 26.88
CA ASN A 75 -16.75 -7.44 26.88
C ASN A 75 -16.28 -6.01 26.53
N ASP A 76 -15.23 -5.52 27.19
CA ASP A 76 -14.67 -4.20 26.91
C ASP A 76 -14.08 -4.12 25.50
N LEU A 77 -13.45 -5.20 25.02
CA LEU A 77 -12.99 -5.30 23.63
C LEU A 77 -14.17 -5.09 22.65
N ARG A 78 -15.25 -5.86 22.81
CA ARG A 78 -16.42 -5.75 21.93
C ARG A 78 -17.11 -4.39 22.02
N GLU A 79 -17.22 -3.83 23.21
CA GLU A 79 -17.76 -2.49 23.41
C GLU A 79 -16.85 -1.41 22.77
N GLY A 80 -15.54 -1.51 22.94
CA GLY A 80 -14.57 -0.62 22.32
C GLY A 80 -14.64 -0.65 20.78
N LEU A 81 -14.69 -1.85 20.18
CA LEU A 81 -14.86 -2.02 18.74
C LEU A 81 -16.20 -1.44 18.26
N HIS A 82 -17.28 -1.65 19.00
CA HIS A 82 -18.59 -1.10 18.69
C HIS A 82 -18.62 0.44 18.73
N LYS A 83 -17.98 1.05 19.72
CA LYS A 83 -17.83 2.51 19.79
C LYS A 83 -16.96 3.04 18.66
N MET A 84 -15.85 2.35 18.36
CA MET A 84 -14.92 2.74 17.31
C MET A 84 -15.57 2.72 15.92
N SER A 85 -16.40 1.71 15.61
CA SER A 85 -17.11 1.62 14.32
C SER A 85 -18.09 2.77 14.05
N ARG A 86 -18.43 3.57 15.06
CA ARG A 86 -19.38 4.70 15.00
C ARG A 86 -18.72 6.06 15.18
N ASN A 87 -17.40 6.09 15.29
CA ASN A 87 -16.62 7.29 15.46
C ASN A 87 -15.46 7.34 14.46
N PHE A 88 -14.80 8.48 14.38
CA PHE A 88 -13.52 8.56 13.69
C PHE A 88 -12.46 7.81 14.50
N PHE A 89 -11.57 7.14 13.79
CA PHE A 89 -10.42 6.45 14.38
C PHE A 89 -9.23 6.51 13.42
N ARG A 90 -8.06 6.23 13.95
CA ARG A 90 -6.83 6.09 13.16
C ARG A 90 -6.18 4.75 13.50
N VAL A 91 -5.72 4.05 12.48
CA VAL A 91 -4.89 2.87 12.66
C VAL A 91 -3.46 3.29 13.02
N ARG A 92 -2.72 2.40 13.65
CA ARG A 92 -1.31 2.62 13.95
C ARG A 92 -0.48 2.44 12.67
N PRO A 93 0.18 3.49 12.15
CA PRO A 93 1.05 3.36 10.99
C PRO A 93 2.35 2.64 11.37
N TRP A 94 2.99 2.02 10.36
CA TRP A 94 4.39 1.58 10.49
C TRP A 94 5.20 2.08 9.30
N PHE A 95 6.53 2.03 9.45
CA PHE A 95 7.45 2.63 8.50
C PHE A 95 8.50 1.62 8.09
N GLU A 96 8.83 1.57 6.80
CA GLU A 96 9.84 0.64 6.29
C GLU A 96 10.91 1.35 5.44
N PRO A 97 12.20 0.98 5.62
CA PRO A 97 13.24 1.37 4.69
C PRO A 97 13.10 0.62 3.36
N GLY A 98 13.67 1.15 2.31
CA GLY A 98 13.68 0.53 0.99
C GLY A 98 14.87 0.91 0.14
N ALA A 99 15.11 0.17 -0.93
CA ALA A 99 16.26 0.37 -1.81
C ALA A 99 16.27 1.75 -2.50
N TRP A 100 15.13 2.43 -2.56
CA TRP A 100 14.93 3.75 -3.17
C TRP A 100 14.49 4.82 -2.17
N GLY A 101 14.37 4.45 -0.89
CA GLY A 101 13.79 5.27 0.15
C GLY A 101 14.47 6.63 0.34
N GLY A 102 13.67 7.59 0.76
CA GLY A 102 14.03 8.99 0.92
C GLY A 102 14.33 9.42 2.35
N GLN A 103 14.38 10.73 2.55
CA GLN A 103 14.72 11.37 3.82
C GLN A 103 13.59 12.28 4.34
N TRP A 104 12.54 12.51 3.56
CA TRP A 104 11.51 13.47 3.92
C TRP A 104 10.77 13.05 5.21
N MET A 105 10.29 11.82 5.28
CA MET A 105 9.60 11.30 6.46
C MET A 105 10.47 11.37 7.70
N LYS A 106 11.75 10.99 7.61
CA LYS A 106 12.70 11.11 8.72
C LYS A 106 12.84 12.53 9.23
N ASN A 107 12.76 13.52 8.36
CA ASN A 107 12.99 14.91 8.70
C ASN A 107 11.72 15.62 9.21
N HIS A 108 10.54 15.19 8.76
CA HIS A 108 9.28 15.89 9.02
C HIS A 108 8.37 15.18 10.04
N ILE A 109 8.49 13.86 10.22
CA ILE A 109 7.67 13.11 11.17
C ILE A 109 8.44 12.95 12.48
N GLN A 110 7.83 13.41 13.58
CA GLN A 110 8.42 13.29 14.91
C GLN A 110 8.31 11.85 15.43
N GLY A 111 9.27 11.46 16.27
CA GLY A 111 9.25 10.15 16.95
C GLY A 111 9.76 8.98 16.09
N LEU A 112 10.11 9.19 14.82
CA LEU A 112 10.70 8.15 13.99
C LEU A 112 12.15 7.87 14.37
N ASN A 113 12.58 6.61 14.20
CA ASN A 113 13.97 6.22 14.36
C ASN A 113 14.86 6.92 13.31
N LYS A 114 15.75 7.78 13.77
CA LYS A 114 16.68 8.54 12.92
C LYS A 114 17.89 7.73 12.47
N GLU A 115 18.17 6.59 13.13
CA GLU A 115 19.32 5.71 12.85
C GLU A 115 19.14 4.90 11.56
N VAL A 116 17.91 4.71 11.06
CA VAL A 116 17.67 4.04 9.78
C VAL A 116 18.23 4.87 8.62
N ASN A 117 18.80 4.20 7.62
CA ASN A 117 19.40 4.87 6.46
C ASN A 117 18.39 5.74 5.70
N ASN A 118 17.21 5.22 5.47
CA ASN A 118 16.11 5.90 4.79
C ASN A 118 14.75 5.35 5.25
N LEU A 119 13.68 5.99 4.81
CA LEU A 119 12.33 5.41 4.83
C LEU A 119 11.77 5.48 3.42
N ALA A 120 11.25 4.35 2.95
CA ALA A 120 10.62 4.24 1.64
C ALA A 120 9.10 4.35 1.73
N TRP A 121 8.52 3.74 2.76
CA TRP A 121 7.08 3.68 2.98
C TRP A 121 6.68 4.11 4.39
N SER A 122 5.53 4.75 4.46
CA SER A 122 4.70 4.83 5.66
C SER A 122 3.36 4.18 5.35
N PHE A 123 3.07 3.05 5.96
CA PHE A 123 1.81 2.32 5.78
C PHE A 123 0.76 2.87 6.72
N GLU A 124 -0.01 3.84 6.25
CA GLU A 124 -0.98 4.60 7.04
C GLU A 124 -2.31 3.88 7.22
N LEU A 125 -2.75 3.15 6.19
CA LEU A 125 -3.97 2.35 6.23
C LEU A 125 -3.80 1.12 5.34
N MET A 126 -3.35 0.05 5.93
CA MET A 126 -3.25 -1.29 5.36
C MET A 126 -4.04 -2.23 6.25
N VAL A 127 -5.33 -2.30 6.06
CA VAL A 127 -6.27 -2.94 6.99
C VAL A 127 -5.90 -4.37 7.35
N LEU A 128 -5.32 -5.11 6.42
CA LEU A 128 -4.83 -6.45 6.72
C LEU A 128 -3.70 -6.48 7.75
N GLU A 129 -2.93 -5.40 7.87
CA GLU A 129 -1.67 -5.39 8.61
C GLU A 129 -1.62 -4.44 9.79
N ASN A 130 -2.32 -3.29 9.74
CA ASN A 130 -2.32 -2.33 10.83
C ASN A 130 -3.02 -2.86 12.08
N GLY A 131 -2.60 -2.32 13.22
CA GLY A 131 -3.30 -2.44 14.49
C GLY A 131 -4.16 -1.22 14.81
N LEU A 132 -5.06 -1.41 15.76
CA LEU A 132 -5.90 -0.38 16.37
C LEU A 132 -5.45 -0.17 17.81
N MET A 133 -5.32 1.09 18.23
CA MET A 133 -4.99 1.43 19.61
C MET A 133 -6.25 1.63 20.43
N LEU A 134 -6.41 0.82 21.47
CA LEU A 134 -7.39 1.02 22.52
C LEU A 134 -6.67 1.66 23.72
N GLU A 135 -7.29 2.67 24.33
CA GLU A 135 -6.71 3.37 25.48
C GLU A 135 -7.74 3.46 26.61
N SER A 136 -7.30 3.15 27.83
CA SER A 136 -8.04 3.40 29.07
C SER A 136 -7.07 3.68 30.21
N ASP A 137 -7.34 4.70 31.01
CA ASP A 137 -6.57 5.06 32.20
C ASP A 137 -5.04 5.21 31.97
N GLY A 138 -4.68 5.68 30.76
CA GLY A 138 -3.28 5.83 30.36
C GLY A 138 -2.58 4.56 29.85
N TYR A 139 -3.25 3.43 29.90
CA TYR A 139 -2.78 2.18 29.27
C TYR A 139 -3.21 2.11 27.82
N ARG A 140 -2.29 1.70 26.95
CA ARG A 140 -2.55 1.52 25.51
C ARG A 140 -2.29 0.09 25.13
N LEU A 141 -3.29 -0.53 24.51
CA LEU A 141 -3.25 -1.90 24.01
C LEU A 141 -3.55 -1.89 22.53
N GLU A 142 -2.79 -2.65 21.75
CA GLU A 142 -2.98 -2.79 20.31
C GLU A 142 -3.69 -4.09 19.97
N VAL A 143 -4.67 -3.99 19.08
CA VAL A 143 -5.40 -5.13 18.53
C VAL A 143 -5.39 -5.07 17.01
N SER A 144 -5.45 -6.22 16.36
CA SER A 144 -5.54 -6.28 14.89
C SER A 144 -6.80 -5.56 14.37
N PHE A 145 -6.68 -4.84 13.28
CA PHE A 145 -7.81 -4.16 12.62
C PHE A 145 -8.92 -5.15 12.21
N ASP A 146 -8.57 -6.38 11.89
CA ASP A 146 -9.53 -7.43 11.52
C ASP A 146 -10.67 -7.57 12.53
N PHE A 147 -10.42 -7.39 13.83
CA PHE A 147 -11.46 -7.47 14.85
C PHE A 147 -12.55 -6.43 14.63
N LEU A 148 -12.20 -5.22 14.21
CA LEU A 148 -13.17 -4.19 13.89
C LEU A 148 -14.04 -4.57 12.70
N MET A 149 -13.43 -5.10 11.64
CA MET A 149 -14.16 -5.58 10.47
C MET A 149 -15.08 -6.76 10.80
N TYR A 150 -14.62 -7.72 11.62
CA TYR A 150 -15.44 -8.85 12.02
C TYR A 150 -16.55 -8.46 12.99
N SER A 151 -16.36 -7.40 13.76
CA SER A 151 -17.37 -6.87 14.68
C SER A 151 -18.47 -6.10 13.97
N ASP A 152 -18.12 -5.21 13.05
CA ASP A 152 -19.09 -4.22 12.54
C ASP A 152 -18.75 -3.65 11.16
N TYR A 153 -18.41 -4.49 10.20
CA TYR A 153 -18.05 -4.06 8.84
C TYR A 153 -19.14 -3.23 8.17
N GLN A 154 -20.41 -3.41 8.53
CA GLN A 154 -21.52 -2.67 7.96
C GLN A 154 -21.46 -1.18 8.29
N ASN A 155 -21.13 -0.81 9.53
CA ASN A 155 -20.92 0.59 9.89
C ASN A 155 -19.60 1.16 9.34
N ILE A 156 -18.57 0.32 9.21
CA ILE A 156 -17.26 0.76 8.67
C ILE A 156 -17.35 1.05 7.18
N LEU A 157 -18.03 0.19 6.42
CA LEU A 157 -18.11 0.27 4.96
C LEU A 157 -19.37 0.99 4.44
N GLY A 158 -20.38 1.19 5.30
CA GLY A 158 -21.64 1.81 4.91
C GLY A 158 -22.29 1.09 3.72
N GLU A 159 -22.65 1.84 2.68
CA GLU A 159 -23.29 1.31 1.48
C GLU A 159 -22.44 0.29 0.71
N CYS A 160 -21.12 0.32 0.89
CA CYS A 160 -20.21 -0.63 0.25
C CYS A 160 -20.12 -1.98 0.97
N SER A 161 -20.79 -2.15 2.12
CA SER A 161 -20.68 -3.33 2.97
C SER A 161 -21.11 -4.63 2.29
N GLU A 162 -22.12 -4.60 1.44
CA GLU A 162 -22.59 -5.77 0.70
C GLU A 162 -21.59 -6.23 -0.37
N THR A 163 -20.83 -5.30 -0.94
CA THR A 163 -19.82 -5.59 -1.97
C THR A 163 -18.56 -6.17 -1.35
N PHE A 164 -18.02 -5.51 -0.34
CA PHE A 164 -16.70 -5.84 0.21
C PHE A 164 -16.74 -6.69 1.48
N LYS A 165 -17.85 -6.72 2.20
CA LYS A 165 -18.06 -7.49 3.44
C LYS A 165 -16.93 -7.22 4.46
N TYR A 166 -16.07 -8.20 4.69
CA TYR A 166 -14.98 -8.10 5.66
C TYR A 166 -13.68 -7.53 5.08
N ASP A 167 -13.63 -7.33 3.76
CA ASP A 167 -12.48 -6.76 3.08
C ASP A 167 -12.61 -5.23 3.05
N PHE A 168 -11.68 -4.54 3.67
CA PHE A 168 -11.62 -3.08 3.57
C PHE A 168 -10.88 -2.71 2.28
N PRO A 169 -11.53 -2.06 1.30
CA PRO A 169 -11.01 -2.01 -0.06
C PRO A 169 -10.00 -0.89 -0.32
N ILE A 170 -9.91 0.10 0.57
CA ILE A 170 -9.02 1.27 0.39
C ILE A 170 -7.78 1.14 1.24
N ARG A 171 -6.64 1.56 0.70
CA ARG A 171 -5.40 1.71 1.43
C ARG A 171 -4.76 3.07 1.16
N PHE A 172 -3.99 3.52 2.15
CA PHE A 172 -3.16 4.72 2.07
C PHE A 172 -1.74 4.38 2.50
N ASP A 173 -0.79 4.84 1.72
CA ASP A 173 0.61 4.80 2.10
C ASP A 173 1.35 6.03 1.55
N PHE A 174 2.41 6.43 2.24
CA PHE A 174 3.33 7.42 1.70
C PHE A 174 4.51 6.71 1.06
N LEU A 175 4.88 7.19 -0.12
CA LEU A 175 6.09 6.82 -0.82
C LEU A 175 7.05 8.01 -0.73
N ASP A 176 8.24 7.77 -0.19
CA ASP A 176 9.26 8.81 -0.01
C ASP A 176 10.47 8.49 -0.88
N THR A 177 10.62 9.22 -1.97
CA THR A 177 11.79 9.19 -2.86
C THR A 177 12.61 10.47 -2.77
N PHE A 178 12.36 11.31 -1.77
CA PHE A 178 12.97 12.63 -1.57
C PHE A 178 14.41 12.47 -1.07
N ASP A 179 15.39 12.91 -1.84
CA ASP A 179 16.81 12.55 -1.68
C ASP A 179 17.08 11.04 -1.81
N GLY A 180 16.14 10.32 -2.39
CA GLY A 180 16.23 8.91 -2.69
C GLY A 180 16.45 8.63 -4.17
N ASP A 181 15.80 7.56 -4.66
CA ASP A 181 15.91 7.15 -6.06
C ASP A 181 14.50 6.84 -6.66
N ASN A 182 14.44 6.64 -7.97
CA ASN A 182 13.18 6.29 -8.64
C ASN A 182 12.58 4.98 -8.09
N LEU A 183 11.27 4.91 -8.00
CA LEU A 183 10.56 3.66 -7.79
C LEU A 183 10.80 2.70 -8.98
N SER A 184 10.55 1.40 -8.81
CA SER A 184 10.57 0.46 -9.94
C SER A 184 9.49 0.81 -10.95
N ILE A 185 9.80 0.68 -12.24
CA ILE A 185 8.79 0.72 -13.29
C ILE A 185 7.93 -0.54 -13.14
N GLN A 186 6.62 -0.37 -13.01
CA GLN A 186 5.71 -1.42 -12.59
C GLN A 186 4.31 -1.27 -13.18
N CYS A 187 3.48 -2.29 -13.02
CA CYS A 187 2.04 -2.23 -13.26
C CYS A 187 1.28 -3.14 -12.29
N HIS A 188 -0.03 -2.94 -12.18
CA HIS A 188 -0.93 -3.79 -11.42
C HIS A 188 -1.70 -4.74 -12.33
N PRO A 189 -2.10 -5.93 -11.84
CA PRO A 189 -2.83 -6.91 -12.65
C PRO A 189 -4.22 -6.41 -13.05
N ARG A 190 -4.68 -6.86 -14.22
CA ARG A 190 -6.09 -6.68 -14.64
C ARG A 190 -7.03 -7.50 -13.75
N PRO A 191 -8.31 -7.09 -13.58
CA PRO A 191 -9.26 -7.78 -12.71
C PRO A 191 -9.41 -9.28 -13.00
N ARG A 192 -9.55 -9.65 -14.26
CA ARG A 192 -9.66 -11.07 -14.65
C ARG A 192 -8.37 -11.85 -14.35
N TYR A 193 -7.22 -11.26 -14.61
CA TYR A 193 -5.92 -11.90 -14.38
C TYR A 193 -5.67 -12.17 -12.89
N ILE A 194 -5.95 -11.20 -12.03
CA ILE A 194 -5.76 -11.36 -10.58
C ILE A 194 -6.72 -12.42 -10.01
N GLN A 195 -7.94 -12.48 -10.53
CA GLN A 195 -8.90 -13.48 -10.13
C GLN A 195 -8.47 -14.89 -10.55
N GLU A 196 -8.09 -15.08 -11.81
CA GLU A 196 -7.71 -16.40 -12.37
C GLU A 196 -6.40 -16.94 -11.78
N HIS A 197 -5.40 -16.07 -11.55
CA HIS A 197 -4.05 -16.50 -11.14
C HIS A 197 -3.79 -16.40 -9.64
N PHE A 198 -4.54 -15.56 -8.91
CA PHE A 198 -4.29 -15.28 -7.51
C PHE A 198 -5.54 -15.43 -6.63
N ASN A 199 -6.70 -15.73 -7.23
CA ASN A 199 -7.97 -15.91 -6.54
C ASN A 199 -8.38 -14.70 -5.67
N MET A 200 -8.05 -13.48 -6.14
CA MET A 200 -8.41 -12.25 -5.44
C MET A 200 -9.68 -11.64 -6.02
N PRO A 201 -10.55 -11.05 -5.18
CA PRO A 201 -11.88 -10.59 -5.60
C PRO A 201 -11.85 -9.31 -6.46
N PHE A 202 -10.84 -8.47 -6.31
CA PHE A 202 -10.64 -7.22 -7.06
C PHE A 202 -9.15 -6.92 -7.19
N THR A 203 -8.81 -5.96 -8.05
CA THR A 203 -7.42 -5.61 -8.35
C THR A 203 -6.98 -4.35 -7.61
N GLN A 204 -5.72 -3.95 -7.82
CA GLN A 204 -5.19 -2.67 -7.37
C GLN A 204 -5.41 -1.61 -8.45
N ASP A 205 -6.19 -0.58 -8.10
CA ASP A 205 -6.35 0.66 -8.85
C ASP A 205 -5.83 1.80 -7.97
N GLU A 206 -4.90 2.58 -8.47
CA GLU A 206 -4.02 3.43 -7.67
C GLU A 206 -4.08 4.88 -8.14
N THR A 207 -3.76 5.80 -7.25
CA THR A 207 -3.54 7.21 -7.57
C THR A 207 -2.34 7.74 -6.80
N TYR A 208 -1.57 8.65 -7.42
CA TYR A 208 -0.50 9.38 -6.76
C TYR A 208 -0.89 10.84 -6.54
N TYR A 209 -0.98 11.26 -5.29
CA TYR A 209 -1.07 12.65 -4.93
C TYR A 209 0.30 13.16 -4.47
N ILE A 210 0.84 14.16 -5.14
CA ILE A 210 2.15 14.72 -4.81
C ILE A 210 2.03 15.63 -3.59
N LEU A 211 2.48 15.16 -2.43
CA LEU A 211 2.46 15.92 -1.17
C LEU A 211 3.56 16.96 -1.11
N ASP A 212 4.74 16.58 -1.59
CA ASP A 212 5.91 17.47 -1.64
C ASP A 212 6.89 16.98 -2.70
N CYS A 213 7.73 17.90 -3.22
CA CYS A 213 8.70 17.55 -4.24
C CYS A 213 9.76 18.64 -4.40
N LYS A 214 10.91 18.29 -5.01
CA LYS A 214 12.01 19.23 -5.32
C LYS A 214 12.79 18.79 -6.56
N ASN A 215 13.72 19.63 -7.04
CA ASN A 215 14.75 19.28 -8.02
C ASN A 215 14.26 18.58 -9.30
N SER A 216 13.29 19.11 -10.00
CA SER A 216 12.74 18.50 -11.22
C SER A 216 12.11 17.10 -11.01
N PRO A 217 11.18 16.97 -10.08
CA PRO A 217 10.49 15.74 -9.77
C PRO A 217 9.67 15.24 -10.96
N CYS A 218 9.46 13.94 -11.05
CA CYS A 218 8.66 13.38 -12.14
C CYS A 218 7.86 12.16 -11.73
N VAL A 219 6.86 11.84 -12.55
CA VAL A 219 6.14 10.57 -12.51
C VAL A 219 6.28 9.92 -13.89
N TYR A 220 6.68 8.67 -13.92
CA TYR A 220 6.61 7.84 -15.12
C TYR A 220 5.20 7.29 -15.25
N LEU A 221 4.52 7.54 -16.38
CA LEU A 221 3.12 7.16 -16.54
C LEU A 221 2.76 6.96 -18.01
N GLY A 222 2.24 5.76 -18.33
CA GLY A 222 1.82 5.41 -19.67
C GLY A 222 2.97 5.30 -20.68
N PHE A 223 2.64 4.89 -21.89
CA PHE A 223 3.63 4.64 -22.92
C PHE A 223 3.86 5.82 -23.86
N GLN A 224 5.03 5.85 -24.49
CA GLN A 224 5.28 6.70 -25.65
C GLN A 224 4.33 6.33 -26.78
N ASP A 225 3.99 7.29 -27.65
CA ASP A 225 3.02 7.08 -28.72
C ASP A 225 3.46 5.98 -29.72
N ASN A 226 4.76 5.91 -29.97
CA ASN A 226 5.39 4.94 -30.88
C ASN A 226 5.80 3.63 -30.21
N ILE A 227 5.23 3.26 -29.06
CA ILE A 227 5.53 2.00 -28.36
C ILE A 227 5.33 0.78 -29.26
N VAL A 228 6.31 -0.10 -29.26
CA VAL A 228 6.25 -1.44 -29.84
C VAL A 228 6.36 -2.45 -28.70
N PRO A 229 5.30 -3.17 -28.35
CA PRO A 229 5.27 -4.07 -27.19
C PRO A 229 6.38 -5.13 -27.19
N GLU A 230 6.66 -5.71 -28.37
CA GLU A 230 7.67 -6.76 -28.54
C GLU A 230 9.09 -6.21 -28.32
N GLU A 231 9.37 -4.98 -28.77
CA GLU A 231 10.66 -4.33 -28.53
C GLU A 231 10.84 -4.00 -27.05
N PHE A 232 9.77 -3.53 -26.39
CA PHE A 232 9.78 -3.25 -24.97
C PHE A 232 10.08 -4.52 -24.16
N GLN A 233 9.33 -5.60 -24.40
CA GLN A 233 9.56 -6.88 -23.74
C GLN A 233 11.00 -7.38 -23.94
N TYR A 234 11.45 -7.44 -25.19
CA TYR A 234 12.81 -7.89 -25.52
C TYR A 234 13.89 -7.06 -24.81
N THR A 235 13.70 -5.74 -24.74
CA THR A 235 14.64 -4.84 -24.07
C THR A 235 14.70 -5.10 -22.57
N LEU A 236 13.56 -5.32 -21.91
CA LEU A 236 13.49 -5.65 -20.49
C LEU A 236 14.12 -7.01 -20.18
N GLU A 237 13.79 -8.05 -20.96
CA GLU A 237 14.34 -9.38 -20.77
C GLU A 237 15.87 -9.41 -20.99
N ARG A 238 16.35 -8.70 -22.01
CA ARG A 238 17.78 -8.55 -22.27
C ARG A 238 18.48 -7.79 -21.12
N SER A 239 17.85 -6.74 -20.60
CA SER A 239 18.35 -5.99 -19.44
C SER A 239 18.49 -6.89 -18.22
N GLN A 240 17.47 -7.70 -17.93
CA GLN A 240 17.49 -8.65 -16.80
C GLN A 240 18.61 -9.69 -16.97
N GLN A 241 18.78 -10.25 -18.17
CA GLN A 241 19.79 -11.29 -18.44
C GLN A 241 21.23 -10.76 -18.37
N LYS A 242 21.47 -9.53 -18.86
CA LYS A 242 22.80 -8.95 -19.04
C LYS A 242 23.16 -7.87 -18.01
N ALA A 243 22.25 -7.56 -17.06
CA ALA A 243 22.39 -6.48 -16.13
C ALA A 243 22.75 -5.13 -16.82
N THR A 244 22.09 -4.83 -17.94
CA THR A 244 22.31 -3.61 -18.72
C THR A 244 21.19 -2.59 -18.47
N LYS A 245 21.55 -1.31 -18.33
CA LYS A 245 20.58 -0.22 -18.17
C LYS A 245 19.67 -0.10 -19.39
N VAL A 246 18.41 0.22 -19.13
CA VAL A 246 17.40 0.57 -20.14
C VAL A 246 17.19 2.06 -20.14
N GLU A 247 17.18 2.67 -21.33
CA GLU A 247 16.68 4.03 -21.52
C GLU A 247 15.15 4.01 -21.50
N ILE A 248 14.59 3.96 -20.28
CA ILE A 248 13.17 3.70 -20.06
C ILE A 248 12.28 4.78 -20.71
N GLU A 249 12.77 6.00 -20.84
CA GLU A 249 12.06 7.13 -21.46
C GLU A 249 11.83 6.96 -22.97
N ARG A 250 12.48 5.98 -23.61
CA ARG A 250 12.12 5.57 -24.99
C ARG A 250 10.75 4.89 -25.06
N PHE A 251 10.31 4.28 -23.98
CA PHE A 251 9.12 3.44 -23.92
C PHE A 251 8.03 4.04 -23.06
N VAL A 252 8.39 4.65 -21.93
CA VAL A 252 7.47 5.17 -20.91
C VAL A 252 7.59 6.69 -20.85
N GLN A 253 6.45 7.36 -20.82
CA GLN A 253 6.41 8.81 -20.69
C GLN A 253 6.87 9.25 -19.30
N LYS A 254 7.54 10.38 -19.25
CA LYS A 254 7.99 11.05 -18.04
C LYS A 254 7.32 12.40 -17.93
N HIS A 255 6.47 12.54 -16.94
CA HIS A 255 5.73 13.78 -16.67
C HIS A 255 6.38 14.56 -15.55
N GLN A 256 6.61 15.85 -15.77
CA GLN A 256 7.04 16.76 -14.72
C GLN A 256 5.96 16.80 -13.64
N ALA A 257 6.35 16.61 -12.39
CA ALA A 257 5.44 16.67 -11.25
C ALA A 257 5.62 17.99 -10.47
N LYS A 258 4.58 18.42 -9.80
CA LYS A 258 4.60 19.51 -8.83
C LYS A 258 3.70 19.16 -7.64
N LYS A 259 3.92 19.84 -6.53
CA LYS A 259 3.07 19.70 -5.35
C LYS A 259 1.59 19.91 -5.72
N HIS A 260 0.75 19.00 -5.22
CA HIS A 260 -0.71 18.93 -5.45
C HIS A 260 -1.14 18.38 -6.82
N ASP A 261 -0.23 17.94 -7.68
CA ASP A 261 -0.61 17.15 -8.85
C ASP A 261 -1.19 15.80 -8.42
N PHE A 262 -2.10 15.28 -9.25
CA PHE A 262 -2.79 14.03 -8.98
C PHE A 262 -2.79 13.16 -10.24
N PHE A 263 -2.16 12.00 -10.16
CA PHE A 263 -1.98 11.05 -11.26
C PHE A 263 -2.87 9.84 -11.04
N LEU A 264 -3.53 9.37 -12.10
CA LEU A 264 -4.49 8.28 -12.09
C LEU A 264 -3.81 7.03 -12.66
N ILE A 265 -3.78 5.97 -11.90
CA ILE A 265 -3.04 4.75 -12.21
C ILE A 265 -3.99 3.54 -12.12
N PRO A 266 -4.99 3.45 -13.02
CA PRO A 266 -5.85 2.27 -13.06
C PRO A 266 -5.03 1.04 -13.46
N ASN A 267 -5.51 -0.14 -13.07
CA ASN A 267 -4.85 -1.42 -13.32
C ASN A 267 -4.31 -1.56 -14.76
N GLY A 268 -3.20 -2.27 -14.94
CA GLY A 268 -2.56 -2.44 -16.25
C GLY A 268 -1.86 -1.19 -16.81
N THR A 269 -1.75 -0.11 -16.03
CA THR A 269 -0.99 1.09 -16.41
C THR A 269 0.47 0.94 -16.03
N ILE A 270 1.39 1.16 -16.97
CA ILE A 270 2.82 1.27 -16.67
C ILE A 270 3.09 2.57 -15.93
N HIS A 271 3.79 2.51 -14.79
CA HIS A 271 4.04 3.70 -13.95
C HIS A 271 5.22 3.55 -12.99
N ALA A 272 5.68 4.66 -12.45
CA ALA A 272 6.54 4.75 -11.27
C ALA A 272 6.61 6.19 -10.74
N SER A 273 6.77 6.37 -9.43
CA SER A 273 7.23 7.64 -8.89
C SER A 273 8.72 7.83 -9.21
N GLY A 274 9.09 8.97 -9.74
CA GLY A 274 10.47 9.38 -9.88
C GLY A 274 11.07 9.83 -8.54
N LYS A 275 12.37 10.09 -8.54
CA LYS A 275 13.05 10.60 -7.35
C LYS A 275 12.56 12.01 -6.97
N ASP A 276 12.89 12.41 -5.74
CA ASP A 276 12.58 13.73 -5.20
C ASP A 276 11.08 14.05 -5.08
N CYS A 277 10.27 13.03 -4.88
CA CYS A 277 8.83 13.11 -4.60
C CYS A 277 8.48 12.53 -3.22
N VAL A 278 7.47 13.11 -2.60
CA VAL A 278 6.68 12.49 -1.54
C VAL A 278 5.27 12.32 -2.06
N VAL A 279 4.85 11.08 -2.16
CA VAL A 279 3.55 10.72 -2.72
C VAL A 279 2.64 10.21 -1.62
N LEU A 280 1.40 10.69 -1.55
CA LEU A 280 0.31 9.97 -0.92
C LEU A 280 -0.29 9.04 -1.98
N GLU A 281 -0.03 7.76 -1.86
CA GLU A 281 -0.70 6.73 -2.64
C GLU A 281 -2.08 6.47 -2.02
N ILE A 282 -3.12 6.58 -2.84
CA ILE A 282 -4.48 6.16 -2.50
C ILE A 282 -4.80 5.05 -3.47
N SER A 283 -5.07 3.86 -2.96
CA SER A 283 -5.38 2.74 -3.84
C SER A 283 -6.51 1.87 -3.31
N SER A 284 -7.23 1.26 -4.24
CA SER A 284 -8.11 0.13 -3.97
C SER A 284 -7.32 -1.15 -4.20
N ALA A 285 -7.23 -1.99 -3.21
CA ALA A 285 -6.52 -3.26 -3.35
C ALA A 285 -6.95 -4.24 -2.26
N PRO A 286 -7.07 -5.55 -2.58
CA PRO A 286 -7.20 -6.56 -1.54
C PRO A 286 -5.88 -6.70 -0.76
N TYR A 287 -4.77 -6.46 -1.46
CA TYR A 287 -3.39 -6.37 -0.95
C TYR A 287 -2.47 -5.78 -2.03
N ILE A 288 -1.15 -5.75 -1.79
CA ILE A 288 -0.17 -5.26 -2.77
C ILE A 288 0.02 -6.29 -3.88
N PHE A 289 -0.43 -5.96 -5.10
CA PHE A 289 -0.19 -6.76 -6.30
C PHE A 289 0.53 -5.92 -7.35
N THR A 290 1.85 -5.97 -7.33
CA THR A 290 2.72 -5.19 -8.20
C THR A 290 3.61 -6.10 -9.03
N PHE A 291 3.56 -5.95 -10.35
CA PHE A 291 4.48 -6.58 -11.28
C PHE A 291 5.58 -5.61 -11.66
N LYS A 292 6.79 -5.84 -11.12
CA LYS A 292 7.97 -5.06 -11.46
C LYS A 292 8.46 -5.41 -12.85
N MET A 293 8.56 -4.40 -13.71
CA MET A 293 9.02 -4.53 -15.09
C MET A 293 10.50 -4.17 -15.22
N TYR A 294 10.95 -3.13 -14.50
CA TYR A 294 12.33 -2.66 -14.50
C TYR A 294 12.68 -2.02 -13.16
N ASP A 295 13.83 -2.32 -12.60
CA ASP A 295 14.24 -1.83 -11.27
C ASP A 295 15.64 -1.19 -11.27
N TRP A 296 16.01 -0.48 -12.33
CA TRP A 296 17.23 0.33 -12.44
C TRP A 296 18.53 -0.45 -12.19
N ILE A 297 18.51 -1.77 -12.38
CA ILE A 297 19.61 -2.71 -12.07
C ILE A 297 20.00 -2.67 -10.59
N ARG A 298 19.07 -2.38 -9.69
CA ARG A 298 19.35 -2.38 -8.26
C ARG A 298 19.57 -3.79 -7.74
N MET A 299 20.55 -3.90 -6.86
CA MET A 299 20.83 -5.12 -6.14
C MET A 299 19.96 -5.22 -4.89
N GLY A 300 19.52 -6.42 -4.55
CA GLY A 300 18.94 -6.72 -3.25
C GLY A 300 20.01 -6.74 -2.15
N LEU A 301 19.55 -6.87 -0.91
CA LEU A 301 20.45 -7.00 0.25
C LEU A 301 21.32 -8.27 0.18
N ASP A 302 20.94 -9.25 -0.62
CA ASP A 302 21.66 -10.49 -0.89
C ASP A 302 22.73 -10.34 -2.01
N GLY A 303 22.94 -9.14 -2.53
CA GLY A 303 23.87 -8.85 -3.61
C GLY A 303 23.45 -9.36 -4.99
N LYS A 304 22.21 -9.82 -5.15
CA LYS A 304 21.65 -10.25 -6.44
C LYS A 304 20.71 -9.20 -7.01
N PRO A 305 20.54 -9.15 -8.35
CA PRO A 305 19.51 -8.30 -8.96
C PRO A 305 18.12 -8.63 -8.39
N ARG A 306 17.34 -7.60 -8.08
CA ARG A 306 15.97 -7.79 -7.57
C ARG A 306 15.11 -8.51 -8.61
N PRO A 307 14.26 -9.47 -8.21
CA PRO A 307 13.43 -10.22 -9.14
C PRO A 307 12.43 -9.31 -9.86
N LEU A 308 12.27 -9.56 -11.17
CA LEU A 308 11.30 -8.88 -12.03
C LEU A 308 10.18 -9.82 -12.42
N ASN A 309 9.02 -9.25 -12.76
CA ASN A 309 7.81 -9.98 -13.13
C ASN A 309 7.41 -9.66 -14.58
N ILE A 310 8.38 -9.60 -15.50
CA ILE A 310 8.20 -9.10 -16.87
C ILE A 310 7.04 -9.83 -17.58
N GLN A 311 7.01 -11.14 -17.55
CA GLN A 311 5.96 -11.91 -18.24
C GLN A 311 4.56 -11.63 -17.64
N HIS A 312 4.45 -11.56 -16.31
CA HIS A 312 3.18 -11.19 -15.68
C HIS A 312 2.75 -9.77 -16.07
N GLY A 313 3.69 -8.83 -16.05
CA GLY A 313 3.40 -7.46 -16.45
C GLY A 313 2.97 -7.35 -17.91
N MET A 314 3.69 -7.97 -18.84
CA MET A 314 3.33 -7.97 -20.27
C MET A 314 1.92 -8.49 -20.52
N ASN A 315 1.47 -9.49 -19.78
CA ASN A 315 0.11 -10.03 -19.87
C ASN A 315 -0.96 -9.06 -19.35
N ASN A 316 -0.57 -8.04 -18.61
CA ASN A 316 -1.49 -7.12 -17.96
C ASN A 316 -1.44 -5.69 -18.48
N LEU A 317 -0.37 -5.28 -19.15
CA LEU A 317 -0.24 -3.91 -19.65
C LEU A 317 -1.30 -3.55 -20.69
N TYR A 318 -1.82 -2.32 -20.62
CA TYR A 318 -2.68 -1.70 -21.63
C TYR A 318 -1.82 -0.76 -22.51
N PHE A 319 -1.34 -1.26 -23.64
CA PHE A 319 -0.48 -0.51 -24.57
C PHE A 319 -1.19 0.64 -25.28
N GLU A 320 -2.51 0.68 -25.24
CA GLU A 320 -3.33 1.78 -25.73
C GLU A 320 -3.30 3.02 -24.80
N ARG A 321 -2.79 2.89 -23.57
CA ARG A 321 -2.52 4.02 -22.65
C ARG A 321 -1.20 4.68 -23.03
N LYS A 322 -1.20 5.40 -24.14
CA LYS A 322 -0.02 5.98 -24.77
C LYS A 322 -0.30 7.34 -25.39
N GLY A 323 0.79 8.08 -25.67
CA GLY A 323 0.71 9.38 -26.34
C GLY A 323 -0.14 10.39 -25.57
N GLU A 324 -0.94 11.15 -26.30
CA GLU A 324 -1.81 12.18 -25.77
C GLU A 324 -2.91 11.66 -24.82
N LYS A 325 -3.35 10.42 -24.99
CA LYS A 325 -4.34 9.78 -24.11
C LYS A 325 -3.88 9.75 -22.64
N VAL A 326 -2.59 9.62 -22.39
CA VAL A 326 -2.06 9.62 -21.03
C VAL A 326 -2.36 10.93 -20.34
N ILE A 327 -2.18 12.04 -21.04
CA ILE A 327 -2.45 13.39 -20.51
C ILE A 327 -3.94 13.59 -20.28
N GLN A 328 -4.77 13.12 -21.19
CA GLN A 328 -6.22 13.32 -21.15
C GLN A 328 -6.93 12.43 -20.12
N GLU A 329 -6.47 11.19 -19.93
CA GLU A 329 -7.18 10.19 -19.13
C GLU A 329 -6.52 9.86 -17.80
N LEU A 330 -5.18 10.07 -17.67
CA LEU A 330 -4.40 9.63 -16.52
C LEU A 330 -3.78 10.78 -15.69
N ILE A 331 -3.88 12.01 -16.15
CA ILE A 331 -3.52 13.19 -15.37
C ILE A 331 -4.79 13.90 -14.95
N CYS A 332 -5.03 14.01 -13.65
CA CYS A 332 -6.23 14.62 -13.12
C CYS A 332 -6.25 16.13 -13.39
N HIS A 333 -7.42 16.64 -13.70
CA HIS A 333 -7.70 18.06 -13.83
C HIS A 333 -8.68 18.49 -12.72
N PRO A 334 -8.18 18.90 -11.53
CA PRO A 334 -9.01 19.31 -10.41
C PRO A 334 -9.87 20.54 -10.76
N TYR A 335 -11.07 20.63 -10.17
CA TYR A 335 -11.91 21.80 -10.28
C TYR A 335 -12.54 22.18 -8.94
N ILE A 336 -12.75 23.48 -8.73
CA ILE A 336 -13.36 24.01 -7.51
C ILE A 336 -14.85 23.71 -7.53
N MET A 337 -15.33 22.98 -6.53
CA MET A 337 -16.76 22.74 -6.29
C MET A 337 -17.39 23.82 -5.42
N LYS A 338 -16.65 24.28 -4.43
CA LYS A 338 -17.14 25.29 -3.48
C LYS A 338 -15.97 26.11 -2.95
N GLU A 339 -16.19 27.40 -2.86
CA GLU A 339 -15.26 28.32 -2.20
C GLU A 339 -16.05 29.29 -1.31
N ASN A 340 -15.56 29.49 -0.10
CA ASN A 340 -16.10 30.47 0.84
C ASN A 340 -14.95 31.12 1.63
N GLN A 341 -15.28 31.89 2.68
CA GLN A 341 -14.28 32.58 3.50
C GLN A 341 -13.43 31.63 4.36
N GLU A 342 -13.91 30.42 4.63
CA GLU A 342 -13.27 29.46 5.53
C GLU A 342 -12.46 28.40 4.77
N CYS A 343 -12.96 27.92 3.65
CA CYS A 343 -12.28 26.86 2.88
C CYS A 343 -12.61 26.87 1.39
N THR A 344 -11.72 26.25 0.63
CA THR A 344 -11.94 25.85 -0.77
C THR A 344 -12.07 24.34 -0.83
N ILE A 345 -13.08 23.84 -1.52
CA ILE A 345 -13.30 22.40 -1.76
C ILE A 345 -13.08 22.14 -3.25
N GLU A 346 -12.12 21.31 -3.55
CA GLU A 346 -11.80 20.89 -4.91
C GLU A 346 -12.14 19.41 -5.09
N HIS A 347 -12.77 19.09 -6.21
CA HIS A 347 -12.90 17.72 -6.66
C HIS A 347 -11.65 17.34 -7.49
N LEU A 348 -11.07 16.20 -7.18
CA LEU A 348 -9.99 15.58 -7.92
C LEU A 348 -10.56 14.33 -8.62
N PRO A 349 -11.14 14.47 -9.84
CA PRO A 349 -11.78 13.36 -10.53
C PRO A 349 -10.83 12.18 -10.68
N THR A 350 -11.35 10.99 -10.39
CA THR A 350 -10.62 9.73 -10.54
C THR A 350 -10.92 9.07 -11.89
N HIS A 351 -10.19 8.04 -12.26
CA HIS A 351 -10.46 7.28 -13.48
C HIS A 351 -11.73 6.42 -13.31
N LYS A 352 -12.45 6.16 -14.41
CA LYS A 352 -13.70 5.36 -14.41
C LYS A 352 -13.57 3.94 -13.85
N GLU A 353 -12.37 3.40 -13.79
CA GLU A 353 -12.08 2.09 -13.18
C GLU A 353 -11.91 2.17 -11.66
N HIS A 354 -11.67 3.37 -11.10
CA HIS A 354 -11.61 3.57 -9.66
C HIS A 354 -13.03 3.57 -9.08
N PHE A 355 -13.23 2.88 -7.96
CA PHE A 355 -14.51 2.90 -7.24
C PHE A 355 -14.52 3.86 -6.04
N TYR A 356 -13.53 4.73 -5.94
CA TYR A 356 -13.42 5.78 -4.94
C TYR A 356 -13.28 7.14 -5.61
N ASP A 357 -13.58 8.18 -4.84
CA ASP A 357 -13.52 9.56 -5.28
C ASP A 357 -12.68 10.38 -4.31
N VAL A 358 -12.07 11.48 -4.78
CA VAL A 358 -11.11 12.25 -4.00
C VAL A 358 -11.47 13.73 -3.99
N TYR A 359 -11.49 14.31 -2.80
CA TYR A 359 -11.73 15.75 -2.58
C TYR A 359 -10.60 16.35 -1.76
N ARG A 360 -10.17 17.56 -2.10
CA ARG A 360 -9.23 18.35 -1.35
C ARG A 360 -9.91 19.52 -0.67
N TYR A 361 -9.69 19.64 0.63
CA TYR A 361 -10.15 20.77 1.43
C TYR A 361 -8.94 21.64 1.80
N THR A 362 -8.93 22.88 1.33
CA THR A 362 -7.90 23.86 1.66
C THR A 362 -8.53 24.88 2.61
N PHE A 363 -8.11 24.85 3.87
CA PHE A 363 -8.58 25.80 4.89
C PHE A 363 -7.82 27.11 4.76
N LYS A 364 -8.54 28.22 4.81
CA LYS A 364 -7.96 29.57 4.80
C LYS A 364 -7.58 29.93 6.24
N ASP A 365 -6.43 30.58 6.40
CA ASP A 365 -5.96 30.98 7.72
C ASP A 365 -7.02 31.84 8.40
N ARG A 366 -7.24 31.56 9.69
CA ARG A 366 -8.13 32.33 10.58
C ARG A 366 -7.36 33.46 11.22
#